data_7e973016b51fc17ae7e75917bafa8457
#
_entry.id   7e973016b51fc17ae7e75917bafa8457
#
_cell.length_a   1.000
_cell.length_b   1.000
_cell.length_c   1.000
_cell.angle_alpha   90.00
_cell.angle_beta   90.00
_cell.angle_gamma   90.00
#
_symmetry.space_group_name_H-M   'P 1'
#
loop_
_entity.id
_entity.type
_entity.pdbx_description
1 polymer ?
#
loop_
_entity_poly.entity_id
_entity_poly.type
_entity_poly.pdbx_seq_one_letter_code
_entity_poly.pdbx_strand_id
1 'polypeptide(L)'
;MLARELLNKRRANVEVRIGSPVAAGKLLAIPSDDERTEYLRWRTYLLASRNEYKPRTALPFVRTGARVTDLQPIAPLGDAAAMALEVARLPACSLLATSGELSAYLASAQEIPAVLGEIGRLRELTFRAAGEGTGKSIDLDTFDSHYLHLFIWNQSQREIAGAYRLAGTDTVRGKFGIRGLYTGTLFKYGDEFLDCMGPALELGRSFVRIEYQKGFAPLLLLWKGIGKFVAQNPQYKVLFGPVSISNQYQSTSRRLMVSFLERYVSLKEWAGLVSSRNPFRSRDTQRRALPEAALDLDDLSAAVSDLEPGQPGLPVLLRQYLRLGGKLLGFNVDPQFANALDGLIVVDLTKTEPKLLDRYLGKHEAAQFLAFHRGKHGTR
;
A
#
# COMPACT_ATOMS: atom_id res chain seq x y z
N MET A 1 26.24 40.72 -1.55
CA MET A 1 25.51 40.26 -0.36
C MET A 1 26.08 38.96 0.21
N LEU A 2 26.30 37.87 -0.59
CA LEU A 2 26.79 36.58 -0.09
C LEU A 2 28.13 36.64 0.68
N ALA A 3 29.12 37.35 0.20
CA ALA A 3 30.44 37.44 0.84
C ALA A 3 30.38 38.08 2.23
N ARG A 4 29.53 39.09 2.43
CA ARG A 4 29.34 39.76 3.72
C ARG A 4 28.61 38.89 4.75
N GLU A 5 27.64 38.07 4.31
CA GLU A 5 26.91 37.09 5.11
C GLU A 5 27.86 35.98 5.61
N LEU A 6 28.74 35.46 4.75
CA LEU A 6 29.71 34.42 5.10
C LEU A 6 30.75 34.95 6.12
N LEU A 7 31.18 36.21 6.00
CA LEU A 7 32.14 36.82 6.91
C LEU A 7 31.53 37.12 8.29
N ASN A 8 30.23 37.44 8.36
CA ASN A 8 29.54 37.70 9.63
C ASN A 8 29.26 36.42 10.46
N LYS A 9 29.41 35.24 9.87
CA LYS A 9 29.18 33.95 10.56
C LYS A 9 30.46 33.28 11.05
N ARG A 10 31.54 34.02 11.19
CA ARG A 10 32.75 33.53 11.89
C ARG A 10 32.36 33.02 13.28
N ARG A 11 32.57 31.75 13.56
CA ARG A 11 32.23 31.00 14.79
C ARG A 11 30.77 30.55 14.91
N ALA A 12 29.93 30.65 13.88
CA ALA A 12 28.63 30.02 13.87
C ALA A 12 28.73 28.59 13.31
N ASN A 13 28.02 27.64 13.91
CA ASN A 13 27.86 26.31 13.33
C ASN A 13 26.98 26.43 12.08
N VAL A 14 27.51 25.98 10.96
CA VAL A 14 26.75 25.90 9.70
C VAL A 14 26.26 24.47 9.50
N GLU A 15 24.97 24.28 9.55
CA GLU A 15 24.36 23.00 9.23
C GLU A 15 24.18 22.90 7.71
N VAL A 16 24.74 21.85 7.12
CA VAL A 16 24.58 21.53 5.70
C VAL A 16 23.72 20.30 5.55
N ARG A 17 22.61 20.40 4.79
CA ARG A 17 21.71 19.29 4.48
C ARG A 17 21.84 18.96 3.01
N ILE A 18 22.25 17.73 2.72
CA ILE A 18 22.43 17.23 1.35
C ILE A 18 21.25 16.32 1.03
N GLY A 19 20.55 16.60 -0.05
CA GLY A 19 19.45 15.78 -0.60
C GLY A 19 19.93 14.81 -1.66
N SER A 20 19.01 13.99 -2.13
CA SER A 20 19.25 13.08 -3.26
C SER A 20 19.62 13.87 -4.52
N PRO A 21 20.59 13.39 -5.33
CA PRO A 21 20.99 14.06 -6.56
C PRO A 21 19.83 14.15 -7.54
N VAL A 22 19.74 15.28 -8.26
CA VAL A 22 18.79 15.47 -9.35
C VAL A 22 19.50 15.18 -10.67
N ALA A 23 19.03 14.20 -11.43
CA ALA A 23 19.62 13.86 -12.71
C ALA A 23 19.48 15.01 -13.73
N ALA A 24 20.53 15.30 -14.50
CA ALA A 24 20.51 16.35 -15.52
C ALA A 24 19.37 16.16 -16.53
N GLY A 25 19.11 14.90 -16.96
CA GLY A 25 17.99 14.59 -17.87
C GLY A 25 16.62 14.96 -17.32
N LYS A 26 16.44 14.90 -15.99
CA LYS A 26 15.20 15.34 -15.34
C LYS A 26 15.02 16.86 -15.46
N LEU A 27 16.08 17.61 -15.20
CA LEU A 27 16.03 19.08 -15.32
C LEU A 27 15.79 19.52 -16.77
N LEU A 28 16.43 18.85 -17.72
CA LEU A 28 16.26 19.15 -19.16
C LEU A 28 14.85 18.82 -19.66
N ALA A 29 14.15 17.86 -19.03
CA ALA A 29 12.77 17.52 -19.36
C ALA A 29 11.75 18.57 -18.88
N ILE A 30 12.12 19.45 -17.95
CA ILE A 30 11.27 20.57 -17.50
C ILE A 30 11.34 21.68 -18.56
N PRO A 31 10.19 22.17 -19.07
CA PRO A 31 10.15 23.03 -20.25
C PRO A 31 10.91 24.35 -20.13
N SER A 32 10.77 25.07 -19.00
CA SER A 32 11.33 26.41 -18.84
C SER A 32 12.36 26.48 -17.74
N ASP A 33 13.24 27.49 -17.78
CA ASP A 33 14.22 27.76 -16.72
C ASP A 33 13.56 28.23 -15.42
N ASP A 34 12.43 28.90 -15.51
CA ASP A 34 11.67 29.34 -14.34
C ASP A 34 11.12 28.12 -13.60
N GLU A 35 10.51 27.17 -14.30
CA GLU A 35 10.01 25.91 -13.72
C GLU A 35 11.16 25.04 -13.16
N ARG A 36 12.32 25.00 -13.84
CA ARG A 36 13.52 24.31 -13.35
C ARG A 36 14.01 24.93 -12.03
N THR A 37 14.05 26.25 -11.98
CA THR A 37 14.45 27.00 -10.79
C THR A 37 13.46 26.78 -9.65
N GLU A 38 12.16 26.79 -9.94
CA GLU A 38 11.12 26.50 -8.96
C GLU A 38 11.23 25.07 -8.42
N TYR A 39 11.44 24.07 -9.29
CA TYR A 39 11.67 22.68 -8.89
C TYR A 39 12.88 22.53 -7.97
N LEU A 40 14.04 23.12 -8.32
CA LEU A 40 15.26 23.08 -7.50
C LEU A 40 15.07 23.82 -6.18
N ARG A 41 14.39 24.96 -6.20
CA ARG A 41 14.02 25.70 -4.99
C ARG A 41 13.15 24.85 -4.07
N TRP A 42 12.11 24.21 -4.61
CA TRP A 42 11.25 23.32 -3.86
C TRP A 42 12.03 22.18 -3.20
N ARG A 43 12.88 21.45 -3.96
CA ARG A 43 13.76 20.40 -3.44
C ARG A 43 14.64 20.89 -2.31
N THR A 44 15.26 22.07 -2.48
CA THR A 44 16.16 22.69 -1.48
C THR A 44 15.40 23.07 -0.22
N TYR A 45 14.23 23.70 -0.34
CA TYR A 45 13.44 24.10 0.83
C TYR A 45 12.81 22.93 1.57
N LEU A 46 12.55 21.80 0.90
CA LEU A 46 12.12 20.59 1.58
C LEU A 46 13.16 20.10 2.59
N LEU A 47 14.45 20.19 2.28
CA LEU A 47 15.52 19.77 3.18
C LEU A 47 15.53 20.58 4.49
N ALA A 48 15.04 21.81 4.50
CA ALA A 48 14.89 22.60 5.72
C ALA A 48 13.86 21.99 6.69
N SER A 49 12.96 21.13 6.19
CA SER A 49 11.96 20.42 7.00
C SER A 49 12.42 19.04 7.47
N ARG A 50 13.62 18.61 7.05
CA ARG A 50 14.23 17.38 7.57
C ARG A 50 14.51 17.58 9.05
N ASN A 51 13.77 16.90 9.90
CA ASN A 51 14.13 16.84 11.31
C ASN A 51 15.42 16.03 11.46
N GLU A 52 16.27 16.42 12.41
CA GLU A 52 17.39 15.56 12.77
C GLU A 52 16.87 14.17 13.06
N TYR A 53 17.43 13.18 12.39
CA TYR A 53 17.19 11.78 12.70
C TYR A 53 17.68 11.54 14.14
N LYS A 54 16.78 11.72 15.10
CA LYS A 54 16.95 11.07 16.38
C LYS A 54 16.56 9.62 16.11
N PRO A 55 17.55 8.66 16.12
CA PRO A 55 17.16 7.26 16.05
C PRO A 55 16.11 7.09 17.15
N ARG A 56 14.88 6.84 16.75
CA ARG A 56 13.88 6.37 17.70
C ARG A 56 14.45 5.04 18.16
N THR A 57 15.26 5.09 19.26
CA THR A 57 15.46 3.91 20.04
C THR A 57 14.10 3.27 20.10
N ALA A 58 14.04 2.01 19.74
CA ALA A 58 12.82 1.23 19.66
C ALA A 58 12.19 1.14 21.06
N LEU A 59 11.80 2.31 21.58
CA LEU A 59 10.88 2.42 22.68
C LEU A 59 9.50 2.36 22.02
N PRO A 60 8.74 1.33 22.32
CA PRO A 60 7.43 1.18 21.80
C PRO A 60 6.65 2.44 22.20
N PHE A 61 6.06 3.09 21.22
CA PHE A 61 4.89 3.89 21.47
C PHE A 61 4.95 4.99 22.55
N VAL A 62 5.40 6.21 22.23
CA VAL A 62 4.97 7.36 23.03
C VAL A 62 4.59 8.54 22.14
N ARG A 63 3.31 8.89 22.26
CA ARG A 63 2.63 10.19 22.07
C ARG A 63 2.01 10.49 20.71
N THR A 64 0.82 9.99 20.52
CA THR A 64 -0.34 10.79 20.16
C THR A 64 -1.57 10.16 20.85
N GLY A 65 -2.12 10.77 21.88
CA GLY A 65 -3.51 10.72 22.35
C GLY A 65 -4.27 9.40 22.62
N ALA A 66 -3.79 8.26 22.18
CA ALA A 66 -4.26 6.96 22.64
C ALA A 66 -3.36 6.53 23.80
N ARG A 67 -3.93 6.24 24.94
CA ARG A 67 -3.24 5.67 26.10
C ARG A 67 -2.38 4.50 25.62
N VAL A 68 -1.10 4.46 26.05
CA VAL A 68 -0.21 3.28 25.98
C VAL A 68 -0.77 2.23 26.98
N THR A 69 -2.00 1.84 26.79
CA THR A 69 -2.67 0.83 27.56
C THR A 69 -2.83 -0.35 26.64
N ASP A 70 -2.03 -1.40 26.95
CA ASP A 70 -2.31 -2.77 26.64
C ASP A 70 -2.06 -3.25 25.20
N LEU A 71 -0.81 -3.03 24.67
CA LEU A 71 -0.34 -3.93 23.63
C LEU A 71 -0.33 -5.35 24.22
N GLN A 72 -1.25 -6.18 23.75
CA GLN A 72 -1.24 -7.58 24.13
C GLN A 72 0.07 -8.24 23.62
N PRO A 73 0.66 -9.17 24.34
CA PRO A 73 1.74 -9.98 23.81
C PRO A 73 1.30 -10.65 22.49
N ILE A 74 2.21 -10.70 21.51
CA ILE A 74 1.95 -11.45 20.28
C ILE A 74 1.67 -12.91 20.64
N ALA A 75 0.67 -13.52 20.02
CA ALA A 75 0.36 -14.93 20.20
C ALA A 75 1.59 -15.82 19.93
N PRO A 76 1.72 -16.98 20.57
CA PRO A 76 2.79 -17.92 20.29
C PRO A 76 2.74 -18.38 18.82
N LEU A 77 3.89 -18.88 18.34
CA LEU A 77 4.01 -19.47 17.01
C LEU A 77 3.00 -20.61 16.84
N GLY A 78 2.32 -20.63 15.68
CA GLY A 78 1.41 -21.70 15.31
C GLY A 78 2.11 -23.05 15.12
N ASP A 79 1.33 -24.14 15.17
CA ASP A 79 1.83 -25.49 14.94
C ASP A 79 2.19 -25.70 13.46
N ALA A 80 3.50 -25.78 13.15
CA ALA A 80 4.02 -25.96 11.80
C ALA A 80 3.54 -27.30 11.17
N ALA A 81 3.34 -28.36 11.96
CA ALA A 81 2.87 -29.64 11.46
C ALA A 81 1.37 -29.57 11.06
N ALA A 82 0.55 -28.92 11.88
CA ALA A 82 -0.86 -28.69 11.58
C ALA A 82 -1.00 -27.84 10.32
N MET A 83 -0.25 -26.73 10.18
CA MET A 83 -0.24 -25.89 8.99
C MET A 83 0.19 -26.67 7.74
N ALA A 84 1.28 -27.45 7.82
CA ALA A 84 1.73 -28.26 6.67
C ALA A 84 0.69 -29.30 6.24
N LEU A 85 -0.04 -29.87 7.19
CA LEU A 85 -1.13 -30.81 6.89
C LEU A 85 -2.31 -30.13 6.20
N GLU A 86 -2.69 -28.92 6.66
CA GLU A 86 -3.73 -28.12 5.98
C GLU A 86 -3.32 -27.79 4.55
N VAL A 87 -2.08 -27.29 4.33
CA VAL A 87 -1.57 -26.97 2.98
C VAL A 87 -1.55 -28.21 2.09
N ALA A 88 -1.14 -29.37 2.62
CA ALA A 88 -1.12 -30.62 1.85
C ALA A 88 -2.52 -31.15 1.46
N ARG A 89 -3.57 -30.76 2.19
CA ARG A 89 -4.96 -31.13 1.90
C ARG A 89 -5.64 -30.19 0.92
N LEU A 90 -5.06 -29.04 0.61
CA LEU A 90 -5.65 -28.12 -0.34
C LEU A 90 -5.76 -28.76 -1.72
N PRO A 91 -6.86 -28.52 -2.44
CA PRO A 91 -7.01 -29.02 -3.80
C PRO A 91 -5.96 -28.38 -4.73
N ALA A 92 -5.61 -29.07 -5.81
CA ALA A 92 -4.59 -28.58 -6.76
C ALA A 92 -4.90 -27.20 -7.35
N CYS A 93 -6.18 -26.85 -7.49
CA CYS A 93 -6.61 -25.52 -7.97
C CYS A 93 -6.32 -24.38 -6.99
N SER A 94 -6.07 -24.66 -5.71
CA SER A 94 -5.66 -23.68 -4.72
C SER A 94 -4.23 -23.17 -4.95
N LEU A 95 -3.37 -23.94 -5.64
CA LEU A 95 -2.02 -23.54 -6.00
C LEU A 95 -2.07 -22.61 -7.22
N LEU A 96 -1.73 -21.33 -7.02
CA LEU A 96 -1.82 -20.32 -8.08
C LEU A 96 -0.47 -20.04 -8.77
N ALA A 97 0.63 -20.06 -8.02
CA ALA A 97 1.96 -19.77 -8.56
C ALA A 97 3.07 -20.35 -7.68
N THR A 98 4.24 -20.58 -8.26
CA THR A 98 5.43 -21.07 -7.55
C THR A 98 6.68 -20.26 -7.94
N SER A 99 7.65 -20.20 -7.05
CA SER A 99 8.96 -19.58 -7.28
C SER A 99 10.00 -20.19 -6.32
N GLY A 100 10.82 -21.12 -6.79
CA GLY A 100 11.72 -21.88 -5.94
C GLY A 100 10.95 -22.64 -4.86
N GLU A 101 11.35 -22.49 -3.61
CA GLU A 101 10.71 -23.13 -2.45
C GLU A 101 9.37 -22.48 -2.04
N LEU A 102 9.00 -21.36 -2.67
CA LEU A 102 7.81 -20.59 -2.33
C LEU A 102 6.64 -20.97 -3.25
N SER A 103 5.50 -21.22 -2.65
CA SER A 103 4.24 -21.53 -3.34
C SER A 103 3.12 -20.61 -2.84
N ALA A 104 2.38 -20.00 -3.77
CA ALA A 104 1.24 -19.15 -3.47
C ALA A 104 -0.05 -19.96 -3.57
N TYR A 105 -0.77 -20.05 -2.46
CA TYR A 105 -2.06 -20.73 -2.34
C TYR A 105 -3.19 -19.74 -2.07
N LEU A 106 -4.37 -20.09 -2.52
CA LEU A 106 -5.62 -19.39 -2.21
C LEU A 106 -6.60 -20.37 -1.53
N ALA A 107 -7.09 -19.98 -0.36
CA ALA A 107 -8.02 -20.82 0.39
C ALA A 107 -9.03 -19.98 1.19
N SER A 108 -10.14 -20.58 1.59
CA SER A 108 -11.10 -20.03 2.54
C SER A 108 -10.63 -20.26 3.99
N ALA A 109 -11.17 -19.48 4.92
CA ALA A 109 -10.88 -19.61 6.35
C ALA A 109 -11.14 -21.02 6.91
N GLN A 110 -12.17 -21.69 6.38
CA GLN A 110 -12.58 -23.03 6.84
C GLN A 110 -11.61 -24.13 6.42
N GLU A 111 -10.88 -23.94 5.31
CA GLU A 111 -9.90 -24.90 4.81
C GLU A 111 -8.56 -24.82 5.53
N ILE A 112 -8.27 -23.67 6.16
CA ILE A 112 -6.92 -23.34 6.69
C ILE A 112 -6.94 -22.73 8.10
N PRO A 113 -7.66 -23.28 9.08
CA PRO A 113 -7.78 -22.65 10.40
C PRO A 113 -6.44 -22.44 11.12
N ALA A 114 -5.48 -23.38 11.05
CA ALA A 114 -4.15 -23.22 11.66
C ALA A 114 -3.31 -22.21 10.88
N VAL A 115 -3.30 -22.28 9.55
CA VAL A 115 -2.63 -21.30 8.67
C VAL A 115 -3.22 -19.91 8.88
N LEU A 116 -4.53 -19.76 9.01
CA LEU A 116 -5.19 -18.47 9.24
C LEU A 116 -4.82 -17.87 10.60
N GLY A 117 -4.73 -18.69 11.64
CA GLY A 117 -4.25 -18.28 12.95
C GLY A 117 -2.83 -17.70 12.88
N GLU A 118 -1.93 -18.37 12.16
CA GLU A 118 -0.56 -17.89 11.95
C GLU A 118 -0.51 -16.64 11.05
N ILE A 119 -1.36 -16.54 10.00
CA ILE A 119 -1.51 -15.31 9.21
C ILE A 119 -1.89 -14.14 10.13
N GLY A 120 -2.86 -14.31 11.03
CA GLY A 120 -3.26 -13.27 11.96
C GLY A 120 -2.13 -12.85 12.92
N ARG A 121 -1.34 -13.82 13.41
CA ARG A 121 -0.15 -13.56 14.24
C ARG A 121 0.90 -12.76 13.47
N LEU A 122 1.22 -13.19 12.25
CA LEU A 122 2.24 -12.55 11.41
C LEU A 122 1.80 -11.16 10.93
N ARG A 123 0.52 -10.94 10.66
CA ARG A 123 -0.06 -9.62 10.40
C ARG A 123 0.26 -8.67 11.54
N GLU A 124 -0.13 -9.03 12.77
CA GLU A 124 0.09 -8.16 13.92
C GLU A 124 1.57 -7.90 14.17
N LEU A 125 2.42 -8.93 14.08
CA LEU A 125 3.87 -8.81 14.22
C LEU A 125 4.47 -7.83 13.19
N THR A 126 4.12 -8.03 11.92
CA THR A 126 4.68 -7.24 10.81
C THR A 126 4.17 -5.81 10.82
N PHE A 127 2.88 -5.61 11.10
CA PHE A 127 2.27 -4.28 11.16
C PHE A 127 2.79 -3.49 12.36
N ARG A 128 2.97 -4.09 13.54
CA ARG A 128 3.63 -3.41 14.67
C ARG A 128 5.04 -2.95 14.33
N ALA A 129 5.81 -3.79 13.63
CA ALA A 129 7.15 -3.40 13.19
C ALA A 129 7.15 -2.20 12.23
N ALA A 130 6.08 -2.02 11.45
CA ALA A 130 5.85 -0.88 10.58
C ALA A 130 5.22 0.34 11.29
N GLY A 131 4.97 0.28 12.60
CA GLY A 131 4.30 1.34 13.37
C GLY A 131 2.79 1.39 13.14
N GLU A 132 2.22 0.27 12.72
CA GLU A 132 0.80 0.02 12.49
C GLU A 132 0.34 -1.12 13.42
N GLY A 133 -0.82 -1.72 13.14
CA GLY A 133 -1.32 -2.88 13.89
C GLY A 133 -2.47 -2.55 14.84
N THR A 134 -3.13 -3.61 15.29
CA THR A 134 -4.34 -3.52 16.11
C THR A 134 -4.07 -3.41 17.61
N GLY A 135 -2.85 -3.76 18.04
CA GLY A 135 -2.50 -3.88 19.46
C GLY A 135 -2.93 -5.21 20.12
N LYS A 136 -3.66 -6.06 19.40
CA LYS A 136 -4.13 -7.37 19.88
C LYS A 136 -3.03 -8.45 19.75
N SER A 137 -3.23 -9.60 20.35
CA SER A 137 -2.30 -10.73 20.23
C SER A 137 -2.22 -11.28 18.80
N ILE A 138 -3.30 -11.14 18.00
CA ILE A 138 -3.42 -11.51 16.60
C ILE A 138 -4.32 -10.50 15.86
N ASP A 139 -4.05 -10.22 14.59
CA ASP A 139 -4.89 -9.39 13.70
C ASP A 139 -5.82 -10.30 12.89
N LEU A 140 -6.91 -10.73 13.51
CA LEU A 140 -8.05 -11.34 12.85
C LEU A 140 -9.32 -10.56 13.17
N ASP A 141 -10.19 -10.44 12.18
CA ASP A 141 -11.47 -9.74 12.29
C ASP A 141 -12.62 -10.57 11.68
N THR A 142 -13.83 -10.06 11.74
CA THR A 142 -15.02 -10.77 11.22
C THR A 142 -14.98 -10.98 9.71
N PHE A 143 -14.24 -10.16 8.97
CA PHE A 143 -14.10 -10.27 7.52
C PHE A 143 -13.27 -11.50 7.13
N ASP A 144 -12.32 -11.93 7.98
CA ASP A 144 -11.49 -13.10 7.71
C ASP A 144 -12.31 -14.38 7.51
N SER A 145 -13.51 -14.47 8.09
CA SER A 145 -14.38 -15.65 7.98
C SER A 145 -15.00 -15.86 6.59
N HIS A 146 -15.12 -14.80 5.78
CA HIS A 146 -15.78 -14.86 4.47
C HIS A 146 -14.94 -14.31 3.31
N TYR A 147 -13.73 -13.80 3.60
CA TYR A 147 -12.75 -13.46 2.59
C TYR A 147 -11.90 -14.69 2.22
N LEU A 148 -11.30 -14.63 1.06
CA LEU A 148 -10.28 -15.57 0.64
C LEU A 148 -8.89 -15.10 1.13
N HIS A 149 -8.05 -16.07 1.46
CA HIS A 149 -6.69 -15.85 1.92
C HIS A 149 -5.70 -16.35 0.88
N LEU A 150 -5.02 -15.42 0.22
CA LEU A 150 -3.86 -15.71 -0.61
C LEU A 150 -2.63 -15.68 0.30
N PHE A 151 -1.90 -16.78 0.37
CA PHE A 151 -0.71 -16.85 1.21
C PHE A 151 0.45 -17.55 0.51
N ILE A 152 1.67 -17.18 0.87
CA ILE A 152 2.89 -17.84 0.40
C ILE A 152 3.34 -18.81 1.47
N TRP A 153 3.47 -20.05 1.08
CA TRP A 153 4.03 -21.13 1.89
C TRP A 153 5.45 -21.45 1.43
N ASN A 154 6.39 -21.51 2.37
CA ASN A 154 7.73 -22.01 2.13
C ASN A 154 7.76 -23.51 2.47
N GLN A 155 7.97 -24.37 1.47
CA GLN A 155 7.90 -25.82 1.63
C GLN A 155 9.04 -26.37 2.51
N SER A 156 10.25 -25.83 2.35
CA SER A 156 11.42 -26.32 3.10
C SER A 156 11.39 -25.91 4.56
N GLN A 157 10.96 -24.66 4.84
CA GLN A 157 10.90 -24.11 6.19
C GLN A 157 9.57 -24.40 6.90
N ARG A 158 8.55 -24.87 6.20
CA ARG A 158 7.19 -25.10 6.68
C ARG A 158 6.61 -23.87 7.38
N GLU A 159 6.69 -22.71 6.72
CA GLU A 159 6.26 -21.45 7.29
C GLU A 159 5.64 -20.52 6.23
N ILE A 160 4.89 -19.51 6.70
CA ILE A 160 4.26 -18.50 5.85
C ILE A 160 5.25 -17.36 5.61
N ALA A 161 5.48 -17.01 4.33
CA ALA A 161 6.36 -15.91 3.94
C ALA A 161 5.61 -14.58 3.71
N GLY A 162 4.30 -14.62 3.50
CA GLY A 162 3.45 -13.43 3.30
C GLY A 162 2.03 -13.81 2.94
N ALA A 163 1.10 -12.85 3.01
CA ALA A 163 -0.28 -13.08 2.64
C ALA A 163 -0.99 -11.80 2.19
N TYR A 164 -2.14 -12.00 1.54
CA TYR A 164 -3.17 -11.01 1.20
C TYR A 164 -4.54 -11.56 1.59
N ARG A 165 -5.47 -10.67 1.91
CA ARG A 165 -6.90 -10.96 2.04
C ARG A 165 -7.64 -10.36 0.86
N LEU A 166 -8.56 -11.11 0.22
CA LEU A 166 -9.29 -10.65 -0.96
C LEU A 166 -10.73 -11.15 -0.97
N ALA A 167 -11.62 -10.32 -1.54
CA ALA A 167 -13.03 -10.67 -1.68
C ALA A 167 -13.62 -10.05 -2.96
N GLY A 168 -14.45 -10.83 -3.68
CA GLY A 168 -15.25 -10.33 -4.78
C GLY A 168 -16.43 -9.51 -4.27
N THR A 169 -16.61 -8.29 -4.78
CA THR A 169 -17.71 -7.40 -4.36
C THR A 169 -19.08 -8.00 -4.67
N ASP A 170 -19.23 -8.70 -5.77
CA ASP A 170 -20.45 -9.40 -6.18
C ASP A 170 -20.85 -10.48 -5.17
N THR A 171 -19.87 -11.31 -4.76
CA THR A 171 -20.09 -12.39 -3.78
C THR A 171 -20.43 -11.84 -2.41
N VAL A 172 -19.69 -10.83 -1.94
CA VAL A 172 -19.88 -10.23 -0.62
C VAL A 172 -21.19 -9.45 -0.56
N ARG A 173 -21.47 -8.61 -1.57
CA ARG A 173 -22.68 -7.81 -1.63
C ARG A 173 -23.94 -8.70 -1.62
N GLY A 174 -23.90 -9.81 -2.35
CA GLY A 174 -25.03 -10.75 -2.40
C GLY A 174 -25.35 -11.41 -1.07
N LYS A 175 -24.35 -11.65 -0.20
CA LYS A 175 -24.51 -12.36 1.08
C LYS A 175 -24.63 -11.42 2.29
N PHE A 176 -23.87 -10.34 2.32
CA PHE A 176 -23.66 -9.50 3.50
C PHE A 176 -23.97 -8.01 3.24
N GLY A 177 -24.32 -7.64 1.98
CA GLY A 177 -24.44 -6.25 1.57
C GLY A 177 -23.10 -5.51 1.62
N ILE A 178 -23.16 -4.17 1.54
CA ILE A 178 -21.96 -3.29 1.62
C ILE A 178 -21.20 -3.47 2.94
N ARG A 179 -21.90 -3.80 4.03
CA ARG A 179 -21.28 -4.01 5.37
C ARG A 179 -20.34 -5.21 5.42
N GLY A 180 -20.43 -6.12 4.47
CA GLY A 180 -19.49 -7.23 4.31
C GLY A 180 -18.14 -6.84 3.72
N LEU A 181 -17.98 -5.60 3.23
CA LEU A 181 -16.71 -5.08 2.69
C LEU A 181 -15.94 -4.35 3.79
N TYR A 182 -14.65 -4.69 3.93
CA TYR A 182 -13.77 -4.08 4.93
C TYR A 182 -13.61 -2.57 4.70
N THR A 183 -13.47 -2.13 3.45
CA THR A 183 -13.37 -0.71 3.11
C THR A 183 -14.58 0.10 3.58
N GLY A 184 -15.74 -0.51 3.74
CA GLY A 184 -16.94 0.09 4.35
C GLY A 184 -16.76 0.50 5.82
N THR A 185 -15.76 -0.04 6.54
CA THR A 185 -15.40 0.40 7.89
C THR A 185 -14.61 1.69 7.91
N LEU A 186 -13.90 2.01 6.83
CA LEU A 186 -13.03 3.19 6.69
C LEU A 186 -13.70 4.32 5.90
N PHE A 187 -14.54 3.96 4.93
CA PHE A 187 -15.19 4.90 4.02
C PHE A 187 -16.70 4.69 4.02
N LYS A 188 -17.45 5.75 3.70
CA LYS A 188 -18.88 5.71 3.40
C LYS A 188 -19.06 5.79 1.90
N TYR A 189 -19.72 4.82 1.33
CA TYR A 189 -20.12 4.77 -0.07
C TYR A 189 -21.41 3.93 -0.20
N GLY A 190 -22.13 4.11 -1.31
CA GLY A 190 -23.35 3.40 -1.61
C GLY A 190 -23.21 2.42 -2.76
N ASP A 191 -24.36 1.87 -3.18
CA ASP A 191 -24.45 0.96 -4.32
C ASP A 191 -23.96 1.60 -5.61
N GLU A 192 -24.21 2.91 -5.81
CA GLU A 192 -23.75 3.66 -6.99
C GLU A 192 -22.22 3.52 -7.21
N PHE A 193 -21.43 3.62 -6.16
CA PHE A 193 -19.98 3.41 -6.25
C PHE A 193 -19.63 1.99 -6.67
N LEU A 194 -20.28 0.99 -6.09
CA LEU A 194 -20.05 -0.42 -6.43
C LEU A 194 -20.50 -0.73 -7.86
N ASP A 195 -21.61 -0.13 -8.30
CA ASP A 195 -22.13 -0.30 -9.65
C ASP A 195 -21.21 0.33 -10.71
N CYS A 196 -20.59 1.49 -10.42
CA CYS A 196 -19.55 2.10 -11.25
C CYS A 196 -18.33 1.20 -11.47
N MET A 197 -17.90 0.48 -10.42
CA MET A 197 -16.78 -0.46 -10.53
C MET A 197 -17.18 -1.75 -11.26
N GLY A 198 -18.46 -2.15 -11.16
CA GLY A 198 -18.91 -3.50 -11.49
C GLY A 198 -18.32 -4.56 -10.54
N PRO A 199 -18.29 -5.84 -10.93
CA PRO A 199 -17.57 -6.84 -10.16
C PRO A 199 -16.11 -6.45 -9.96
N ALA A 200 -15.71 -6.24 -8.71
CA ALA A 200 -14.39 -5.78 -8.31
C ALA A 200 -13.81 -6.69 -7.22
N LEU A 201 -12.50 -6.70 -7.10
CA LEU A 201 -11.79 -7.46 -6.07
C LEU A 201 -11.25 -6.51 -5.00
N GLU A 202 -11.81 -6.59 -3.80
CA GLU A 202 -11.27 -5.88 -2.63
C GLU A 202 -10.04 -6.61 -2.12
N LEU A 203 -8.94 -5.86 -1.95
CA LEU A 203 -7.65 -6.35 -1.46
C LEU A 203 -7.31 -5.66 -0.14
N GLY A 204 -6.81 -6.42 0.83
CA GLY A 204 -6.40 -5.85 2.11
C GLY A 204 -5.48 -6.77 2.92
N ARG A 205 -5.06 -6.28 4.07
CA ARG A 205 -4.22 -7.03 5.02
C ARG A 205 -2.98 -7.67 4.38
N SER A 206 -2.34 -6.93 3.47
CA SER A 206 -1.12 -7.38 2.80
C SER A 206 0.08 -7.31 3.73
N PHE A 207 0.83 -8.38 3.80
CA PHE A 207 2.15 -8.36 4.44
C PHE A 207 3.12 -9.33 3.78
N VAL A 208 4.40 -9.03 3.92
CA VAL A 208 5.51 -9.96 3.73
C VAL A 208 6.25 -10.04 5.07
N ARG A 209 6.47 -11.24 5.56
CA ARG A 209 7.19 -11.50 6.82
C ARG A 209 8.57 -10.84 6.78
N ILE A 210 9.03 -10.28 7.90
CA ILE A 210 10.20 -9.40 7.99
C ILE A 210 11.45 -10.07 7.40
N GLU A 211 11.65 -11.35 7.65
CA GLU A 211 12.80 -12.14 7.18
C GLU A 211 12.83 -12.28 5.65
N TYR A 212 11.66 -12.15 5.00
CA TYR A 212 11.49 -12.26 3.55
C TYR A 212 11.44 -10.89 2.83
N GLN A 213 11.50 -9.77 3.56
CA GLN A 213 11.39 -8.42 2.95
C GLN A 213 12.65 -7.98 2.20
N LYS A 214 13.80 -8.62 2.43
CA LYS A 214 15.05 -8.28 1.75
C LYS A 214 15.05 -8.60 0.25
N GLY A 215 14.08 -9.41 -0.22
CA GLY A 215 13.93 -9.81 -1.61
C GLY A 215 12.59 -9.38 -2.21
N PHE A 216 12.57 -9.21 -3.54
CA PHE A 216 11.32 -8.89 -4.26
C PHE A 216 10.45 -10.12 -4.56
N ALA A 217 10.98 -11.34 -4.40
CA ALA A 217 10.32 -12.57 -4.81
C ALA A 217 8.97 -12.81 -4.10
N PRO A 218 8.83 -12.66 -2.78
CA PRO A 218 7.54 -12.90 -2.11
C PRO A 218 6.46 -11.92 -2.57
N LEU A 219 6.76 -10.61 -2.62
CA LEU A 219 5.77 -9.63 -3.08
C LEU A 219 5.38 -9.88 -4.55
N LEU A 220 6.34 -10.20 -5.41
CA LEU A 220 6.07 -10.55 -6.80
C LEU A 220 5.19 -11.81 -6.89
N LEU A 221 5.43 -12.81 -6.05
CA LEU A 221 4.66 -14.05 -6.04
C LEU A 221 3.22 -13.83 -5.57
N LEU A 222 3.00 -12.97 -4.56
CA LEU A 222 1.65 -12.54 -4.17
C LEU A 222 0.91 -11.87 -5.35
N TRP A 223 1.57 -10.96 -6.07
CA TRP A 223 0.97 -10.32 -7.24
C TRP A 223 0.71 -11.28 -8.39
N LYS A 224 1.57 -12.28 -8.60
CA LYS A 224 1.31 -13.36 -9.56
C LYS A 224 0.11 -14.22 -9.13
N GLY A 225 -0.04 -14.48 -7.82
CA GLY A 225 -1.21 -15.16 -7.28
C GLY A 225 -2.51 -14.38 -7.55
N ILE A 226 -2.51 -13.06 -7.26
CA ILE A 226 -3.66 -12.17 -7.58
C ILE A 226 -3.92 -12.20 -9.10
N GLY A 227 -2.89 -12.06 -9.93
CA GLY A 227 -3.00 -12.09 -11.39
C GLY A 227 -3.59 -13.40 -11.90
N LYS A 228 -3.15 -14.55 -11.35
CA LYS A 228 -3.68 -15.87 -11.73
C LYS A 228 -5.15 -16.02 -11.32
N PHE A 229 -5.52 -15.54 -10.13
CA PHE A 229 -6.91 -15.52 -9.69
C PHE A 229 -7.79 -14.66 -10.61
N VAL A 230 -7.32 -13.45 -10.99
CA VAL A 230 -8.04 -12.57 -11.94
C VAL A 230 -8.14 -13.22 -13.32
N ALA A 231 -7.09 -13.87 -13.80
CA ALA A 231 -7.14 -14.60 -15.09
C ALA A 231 -8.17 -15.74 -15.10
N GLN A 232 -8.36 -16.42 -13.97
CA GLN A 232 -9.38 -17.45 -13.78
C GLN A 232 -10.79 -16.87 -13.57
N ASN A 233 -10.87 -15.59 -13.13
CA ASN A 233 -12.11 -14.87 -12.83
C ASN A 233 -12.13 -13.52 -13.54
N PRO A 234 -12.21 -13.51 -14.88
CA PRO A 234 -11.97 -12.30 -15.68
C PRO A 234 -13.01 -11.19 -15.46
N GLN A 235 -14.13 -11.47 -14.78
CA GLN A 235 -15.10 -10.44 -14.39
C GLN A 235 -14.50 -9.38 -13.46
N TYR A 236 -13.46 -9.69 -12.69
CA TYR A 236 -12.80 -8.76 -11.76
C TYR A 236 -11.73 -7.92 -12.46
N LYS A 237 -12.17 -6.93 -13.25
CA LYS A 237 -11.22 -5.99 -13.89
C LYS A 237 -10.71 -4.90 -12.96
N VAL A 238 -11.43 -4.62 -11.89
CA VAL A 238 -11.09 -3.58 -10.92
C VAL A 238 -10.59 -4.21 -9.64
N LEU A 239 -9.39 -3.80 -9.21
CA LEU A 239 -8.86 -4.06 -7.88
C LEU A 239 -9.03 -2.80 -7.05
N PHE A 240 -9.41 -2.90 -5.78
CA PHE A 240 -9.47 -1.74 -4.89
C PHE A 240 -9.17 -2.14 -3.45
N GLY A 241 -8.80 -1.17 -2.63
CA GLY A 241 -8.53 -1.40 -1.22
C GLY A 241 -7.74 -0.27 -0.56
N PRO A 242 -7.64 -0.29 0.77
CA PRO A 242 -6.86 0.68 1.51
C PRO A 242 -5.38 0.35 1.42
N VAL A 243 -4.57 1.39 1.21
CA VAL A 243 -3.11 1.32 1.28
C VAL A 243 -2.64 2.26 2.38
N SER A 244 -2.04 1.71 3.43
CA SER A 244 -1.62 2.47 4.59
C SER A 244 -0.31 3.24 4.36
N ILE A 245 -0.25 4.43 4.94
CA ILE A 245 0.93 5.24 5.14
C ILE A 245 1.13 5.36 6.65
N SER A 246 2.17 4.72 7.14
CA SER A 246 2.45 4.61 8.57
C SER A 246 2.64 5.96 9.26
N ASN A 247 2.26 6.03 10.52
CA ASN A 247 2.56 7.15 11.43
C ASN A 247 4.05 7.33 11.72
N GLN A 248 4.90 6.40 11.34
CA GLN A 248 6.35 6.57 11.44
C GLN A 248 6.87 7.63 10.49
N TYR A 249 6.20 7.89 9.36
CA TYR A 249 6.51 9.03 8.50
C TYR A 249 6.18 10.35 9.22
N GLN A 250 7.07 11.32 9.07
CA GLN A 250 6.86 12.68 9.60
C GLN A 250 5.59 13.30 9.00
N SER A 251 4.98 14.21 9.75
CA SER A 251 3.77 14.91 9.27
C SER A 251 3.99 15.62 7.93
N THR A 252 5.20 16.15 7.69
CA THR A 252 5.57 16.79 6.42
C THR A 252 5.58 15.80 5.26
N SER A 253 6.16 14.62 5.46
CA SER A 253 6.19 13.56 4.44
C SER A 253 4.80 13.04 4.11
N ARG A 254 3.97 12.80 5.13
CA ARG A 254 2.58 12.38 4.92
C ARG A 254 1.77 13.43 4.16
N ARG A 255 1.91 14.71 4.50
CA ARG A 255 1.25 15.81 3.76
C ARG A 255 1.72 15.90 2.32
N LEU A 256 3.02 15.75 2.09
CA LEU A 256 3.58 15.74 0.74
C LEU A 256 2.97 14.62 -0.11
N MET A 257 2.91 13.39 0.44
CA MET A 257 2.27 12.25 -0.22
C MET A 257 0.79 12.52 -0.49
N VAL A 258 0.04 13.02 0.49
CA VAL A 258 -1.38 13.36 0.33
C VAL A 258 -1.58 14.40 -0.78
N SER A 259 -0.85 15.53 -0.72
CA SER A 259 -0.99 16.61 -1.70
C SER A 259 -0.67 16.14 -3.12
N PHE A 260 0.36 15.32 -3.27
CA PHE A 260 0.72 14.75 -4.57
C PHE A 260 -0.37 13.82 -5.10
N LEU A 261 -0.84 12.89 -4.28
CA LEU A 261 -1.84 11.91 -4.70
C LEU A 261 -3.19 12.57 -5.03
N GLU A 262 -3.62 13.56 -4.25
CA GLU A 262 -4.83 14.33 -4.54
C GLU A 262 -4.71 15.15 -5.84
N ARG A 263 -3.52 15.70 -6.12
CA ARG A 263 -3.31 16.53 -7.32
C ARG A 263 -3.16 15.74 -8.61
N TYR A 264 -2.37 14.64 -8.57
CA TYR A 264 -1.93 13.94 -9.79
C TYR A 264 -2.57 12.56 -9.99
N VAL A 265 -3.13 11.96 -8.94
CA VAL A 265 -3.58 10.57 -8.96
C VAL A 265 -5.07 10.42 -8.68
N SER A 266 -5.75 11.47 -8.23
CA SER A 266 -7.17 11.42 -7.89
C SER A 266 -8.06 11.08 -9.10
N LEU A 267 -8.97 10.12 -8.93
CA LEU A 267 -10.07 9.82 -9.86
C LEU A 267 -11.31 10.62 -9.43
N LYS A 268 -11.39 11.87 -9.86
CA LYS A 268 -12.43 12.82 -9.41
C LYS A 268 -13.85 12.34 -9.64
N GLU A 269 -14.09 11.62 -10.73
CA GLU A 269 -15.41 11.06 -11.09
C GLU A 269 -15.97 10.12 -10.01
N TRP A 270 -15.11 9.26 -9.43
CA TRP A 270 -15.52 8.31 -8.42
C TRP A 270 -15.25 8.81 -6.99
N ALA A 271 -14.31 9.72 -6.81
CA ALA A 271 -13.99 10.28 -5.50
C ALA A 271 -15.19 10.98 -4.85
N GLY A 272 -16.10 11.58 -5.66
CA GLY A 272 -17.34 12.17 -5.18
C GLY A 272 -18.36 11.18 -4.61
N LEU A 273 -18.25 9.89 -4.95
CA LEU A 273 -19.13 8.82 -4.47
C LEU A 273 -18.64 8.21 -3.13
N VAL A 274 -17.46 8.61 -2.68
CA VAL A 274 -16.79 8.04 -1.48
C VAL A 274 -16.48 9.16 -0.50
N SER A 275 -16.78 8.96 0.77
CA SER A 275 -16.40 9.88 1.84
C SER A 275 -15.72 9.15 2.99
N SER A 276 -14.65 9.74 3.52
CA SER A 276 -13.89 9.17 4.64
C SER A 276 -14.71 9.22 5.92
N ARG A 277 -14.63 8.18 6.77
CA ARG A 277 -15.23 8.20 8.10
C ARG A 277 -14.45 9.09 9.06
N ASN A 278 -13.11 9.08 8.96
CA ASN A 278 -12.19 9.91 9.72
C ASN A 278 -11.25 10.65 8.74
N PRO A 279 -11.66 11.81 8.20
CA PRO A 279 -10.87 12.52 7.20
C PRO A 279 -9.50 12.95 7.74
N PHE A 280 -8.48 12.86 6.90
CA PHE A 280 -7.17 13.43 7.23
C PHE A 280 -7.25 14.94 7.31
N ARG A 281 -6.87 15.51 8.47
CA ARG A 281 -6.83 16.96 8.70
C ARG A 281 -5.40 17.39 8.98
N SER A 282 -4.84 18.22 8.11
CA SER A 282 -3.55 18.86 8.37
C SER A 282 -3.79 20.08 9.25
N ARG A 283 -3.08 20.17 10.39
CA ARG A 283 -3.12 21.34 11.29
C ARG A 283 -2.25 22.50 10.85
N ASP A 284 -1.39 22.28 9.85
CA ASP A 284 -0.42 23.27 9.41
C ASP A 284 -0.96 24.03 8.19
N THR A 285 -1.20 25.32 8.38
CA THR A 285 -1.68 26.24 7.34
C THR A 285 -0.61 26.62 6.33
N GLN A 286 0.67 26.32 6.58
CA GLN A 286 1.72 26.51 5.60
C GLN A 286 1.66 25.35 4.57
N ARG A 287 0.73 25.47 3.63
CA ARG A 287 0.79 24.74 2.36
C ARG A 287 2.10 25.12 1.68
N ARG A 288 3.17 24.36 1.92
CA ARG A 288 4.28 24.35 0.96
C ARG A 288 3.71 23.73 -0.29
N ALA A 289 3.27 24.60 -1.17
CA ALA A 289 2.67 24.18 -2.44
C ALA A 289 3.65 23.25 -3.16
N LEU A 290 3.11 22.19 -3.76
CA LEU A 290 3.87 21.45 -4.77
C LEU A 290 4.26 22.46 -5.86
N PRO A 291 5.45 22.32 -6.48
CA PRO A 291 5.84 23.19 -7.57
C PRO A 291 4.84 23.10 -8.72
N GLU A 292 4.77 24.11 -9.56
CA GLU A 292 3.92 24.08 -10.77
C GLU A 292 4.46 23.07 -11.78
N ALA A 293 5.78 22.87 -11.80
CA ALA A 293 6.41 21.82 -12.59
C ALA A 293 5.79 20.44 -12.30
N ALA A 294 5.50 19.70 -13.35
CA ALA A 294 4.95 18.34 -13.21
C ALA A 294 5.90 17.42 -12.46
N LEU A 295 5.42 16.86 -11.36
CA LEU A 295 6.13 15.86 -10.57
C LEU A 295 5.69 14.45 -10.96
N ASP A 296 6.65 13.53 -10.98
CA ASP A 296 6.38 12.10 -11.11
C ASP A 296 6.56 11.34 -9.78
N LEU A 297 6.32 10.03 -9.80
CA LEU A 297 6.45 9.18 -8.61
C LEU A 297 7.89 9.09 -8.08
N ASP A 298 8.87 9.20 -8.94
CA ASP A 298 10.27 9.12 -8.55
C ASP A 298 10.69 10.43 -7.86
N ASP A 299 10.18 11.58 -8.33
CA ASP A 299 10.34 12.88 -7.64
C ASP A 299 9.76 12.85 -6.24
N LEU A 300 8.52 12.36 -6.10
CA LEU A 300 7.89 12.21 -4.79
C LEU A 300 8.69 11.27 -3.89
N SER A 301 9.11 10.13 -4.42
CA SER A 301 9.88 9.14 -3.65
C SER A 301 11.22 9.71 -3.18
N ALA A 302 11.94 10.43 -4.05
CA ALA A 302 13.19 11.09 -3.69
C ALA A 302 12.97 12.18 -2.63
N ALA A 303 11.91 12.99 -2.78
CA ALA A 303 11.57 14.02 -1.81
C ALA A 303 11.21 13.44 -0.43
N VAL A 304 10.46 12.34 -0.39
CA VAL A 304 10.15 11.63 0.86
C VAL A 304 11.41 11.02 1.48
N SER A 305 12.30 10.39 0.69
CA SER A 305 13.60 9.90 1.16
C SER A 305 14.46 11.01 1.74
N ASP A 306 14.44 12.19 1.14
CA ASP A 306 15.18 13.35 1.62
C ASP A 306 14.66 13.84 2.98
N LEU A 307 13.37 13.70 3.25
CA LEU A 307 12.74 14.07 4.51
C LEU A 307 12.87 12.99 5.60
N GLU A 308 12.96 11.73 5.20
CA GLU A 308 12.93 10.55 6.09
C GLU A 308 14.25 9.77 6.04
N PRO A 309 15.32 10.23 6.71
CA PRO A 309 16.57 9.49 6.77
C PRO A 309 16.34 8.07 7.32
N GLY A 310 16.73 7.05 6.56
CA GLY A 310 16.56 5.65 6.93
C GLY A 310 15.25 5.00 6.45
N GLN A 311 14.38 5.73 5.75
CA GLN A 311 13.21 5.17 5.09
C GLN A 311 13.39 5.13 3.56
N PRO A 312 12.91 4.10 2.87
CA PRO A 312 13.14 3.92 1.42
C PRO A 312 12.23 4.79 0.53
N GLY A 313 11.84 5.99 0.94
CA GLY A 313 10.93 6.86 0.21
C GLY A 313 9.47 6.46 0.40
N LEU A 314 8.72 6.29 -0.69
CA LEU A 314 7.32 5.90 -0.64
C LEU A 314 7.14 4.47 -0.09
N PRO A 315 6.03 4.20 0.65
CA PRO A 315 5.65 2.84 1.01
C PRO A 315 5.64 1.93 -0.23
N VAL A 316 6.27 0.75 -0.11
CA VAL A 316 6.48 -0.17 -1.24
C VAL A 316 5.15 -0.55 -1.90
N LEU A 317 4.13 -0.83 -1.09
CA LEU A 317 2.82 -1.22 -1.59
C LEU A 317 2.12 -0.08 -2.34
N LEU A 318 2.17 1.14 -1.80
CA LEU A 318 1.63 2.33 -2.47
C LEU A 318 2.29 2.52 -3.84
N ARG A 319 3.62 2.45 -3.92
CA ARG A 319 4.35 2.55 -5.19
C ARG A 319 3.92 1.47 -6.17
N GLN A 320 3.68 0.25 -5.69
CA GLN A 320 3.26 -0.87 -6.53
C GLN A 320 1.88 -0.63 -7.15
N TYR A 321 0.89 -0.18 -6.37
CA TYR A 321 -0.43 0.15 -6.88
C TYR A 321 -0.39 1.31 -7.89
N LEU A 322 0.39 2.36 -7.60
CA LEU A 322 0.53 3.50 -8.50
C LEU A 322 1.19 3.12 -9.84
N ARG A 323 2.16 2.21 -9.84
CA ARG A 323 2.75 1.67 -11.07
C ARG A 323 1.75 0.87 -11.91
N LEU A 324 0.78 0.23 -11.28
CA LEU A 324 -0.30 -0.48 -11.98
C LEU A 324 -1.36 0.48 -12.58
N GLY A 325 -1.17 1.79 -12.44
CA GLY A 325 -2.13 2.80 -12.87
C GLY A 325 -3.18 3.14 -11.81
N GLY A 326 -2.90 2.80 -10.56
CA GLY A 326 -3.78 3.06 -9.42
C GLY A 326 -4.19 4.50 -9.29
N LYS A 327 -5.46 4.72 -8.94
CA LYS A 327 -6.07 6.04 -8.73
C LYS A 327 -6.58 6.16 -7.30
N LEU A 328 -6.45 7.36 -6.74
CA LEU A 328 -6.89 7.69 -5.39
C LEU A 328 -8.36 8.10 -5.40
N LEU A 329 -9.14 7.61 -4.43
CA LEU A 329 -10.51 8.04 -4.17
C LEU A 329 -10.65 8.91 -2.91
N GLY A 330 -9.77 8.77 -1.95
CA GLY A 330 -9.75 9.57 -0.72
C GLY A 330 -8.83 9.00 0.34
N PHE A 331 -8.68 9.77 1.45
CA PHE A 331 -7.87 9.38 2.57
C PHE A 331 -8.70 9.25 3.84
N ASN A 332 -8.41 8.25 4.66
CA ASN A 332 -8.99 8.02 5.98
C ASN A 332 -7.90 7.81 7.02
N VAL A 333 -8.11 8.28 8.24
CA VAL A 333 -7.26 7.92 9.39
C VAL A 333 -7.92 6.76 10.10
N ASP A 334 -7.22 5.64 10.30
CA ASP A 334 -7.75 4.48 11.00
C ASP A 334 -7.33 4.45 12.48
N PRO A 335 -8.24 4.82 13.42
CA PRO A 335 -7.92 4.79 14.85
C PRO A 335 -7.70 3.36 15.39
N GLN A 336 -8.23 2.35 14.71
CA GLN A 336 -8.08 0.95 15.12
C GLN A 336 -6.78 0.33 14.60
N PHE A 337 -6.08 1.06 13.73
CA PHE A 337 -4.82 0.62 13.13
C PHE A 337 -3.70 1.64 13.38
N ALA A 338 -3.46 1.94 14.65
CA ALA A 338 -2.46 2.91 15.14
C ALA A 338 -2.56 4.31 14.49
N ASN A 339 -3.75 4.76 14.09
CA ASN A 339 -3.99 5.99 13.33
C ASN A 339 -3.18 6.08 12.02
N ALA A 340 -2.94 4.95 11.37
CA ALA A 340 -2.37 4.94 10.02
C ALA A 340 -3.26 5.74 9.06
N LEU A 341 -2.64 6.30 8.03
CA LEU A 341 -3.36 7.04 7.00
C LEU A 341 -3.61 6.11 5.82
N ASP A 342 -4.87 5.74 5.60
CA ASP A 342 -5.28 4.86 4.51
C ASP A 342 -5.70 5.66 3.29
N GLY A 343 -5.02 5.45 2.16
CA GLY A 343 -5.49 5.88 0.85
C GLY A 343 -6.34 4.80 0.21
N LEU A 344 -7.61 5.08 -0.12
CA LEU A 344 -8.41 4.17 -0.92
C LEU A 344 -7.97 4.26 -2.38
N ILE A 345 -7.31 3.20 -2.83
CA ILE A 345 -6.79 3.09 -4.20
C ILE A 345 -7.67 2.15 -5.01
N VAL A 346 -7.88 2.49 -6.27
CA VAL A 346 -8.55 1.68 -7.28
C VAL A 346 -7.65 1.49 -8.49
N VAL A 347 -7.59 0.29 -9.03
CA VAL A 347 -6.81 -0.07 -10.25
C VAL A 347 -7.75 -0.72 -11.26
N ASP A 348 -7.88 -0.13 -12.43
CA ASP A 348 -8.53 -0.76 -13.57
C ASP A 348 -7.46 -1.51 -14.39
N LEU A 349 -7.43 -2.81 -14.27
CA LEU A 349 -6.43 -3.67 -14.92
C LEU A 349 -6.49 -3.59 -16.45
N THR A 350 -7.61 -3.19 -17.04
CA THR A 350 -7.70 -2.99 -18.50
C THR A 350 -6.92 -1.77 -18.97
N LYS A 351 -6.56 -0.86 -18.04
CA LYS A 351 -5.77 0.36 -18.28
C LYS A 351 -4.33 0.23 -17.80
N THR A 352 -3.96 -0.92 -17.21
CA THR A 352 -2.60 -1.19 -16.77
C THR A 352 -1.67 -1.36 -17.99
N GLU A 353 -0.43 -0.88 -17.86
CA GLU A 353 0.60 -1.05 -18.90
C GLU A 353 0.73 -2.53 -19.30
N PRO A 354 0.71 -2.88 -20.60
CA PRO A 354 0.72 -4.27 -21.06
C PRO A 354 1.86 -5.12 -20.49
N LYS A 355 3.07 -4.57 -20.40
CA LYS A 355 4.22 -5.28 -19.83
C LYS A 355 4.03 -5.66 -18.37
N LEU A 356 3.38 -4.80 -17.58
CA LEU A 356 3.07 -5.09 -16.18
C LEU A 356 1.95 -6.12 -16.07
N LEU A 357 0.93 -6.00 -16.91
CA LEU A 357 -0.16 -6.95 -16.95
C LEU A 357 0.36 -8.36 -17.32
N ASP A 358 1.19 -8.45 -18.35
CA ASP A 358 1.86 -9.71 -18.77
C ASP A 358 2.70 -10.32 -17.64
N ARG A 359 3.39 -9.47 -16.87
CA ARG A 359 4.24 -9.92 -15.75
C ARG A 359 3.44 -10.61 -14.64
N TYR A 360 2.21 -10.18 -14.38
CA TYR A 360 1.39 -10.67 -13.26
C TYR A 360 0.39 -11.73 -13.69
N LEU A 361 -0.28 -11.56 -14.82
CA LEU A 361 -1.25 -12.53 -15.32
C LEU A 361 -0.60 -13.66 -16.12
N GLY A 362 0.52 -13.40 -16.78
CA GLY A 362 1.05 -14.21 -17.88
C GLY A 362 0.62 -13.61 -19.22
N LYS A 363 1.49 -13.69 -20.24
CA LYS A 363 1.23 -13.06 -21.55
C LYS A 363 -0.04 -13.56 -22.25
N HIS A 364 -0.28 -14.87 -22.19
CA HIS A 364 -1.46 -15.50 -22.81
C HIS A 364 -2.74 -15.13 -22.05
N GLU A 365 -2.73 -15.27 -20.73
CA GLU A 365 -3.85 -14.95 -19.84
C GLU A 365 -4.18 -13.46 -19.88
N ALA A 366 -3.20 -12.58 -19.94
CA ALA A 366 -3.40 -11.14 -20.10
C ALA A 366 -4.14 -10.80 -21.41
N ALA A 367 -3.76 -11.45 -22.52
CA ALA A 367 -4.42 -11.28 -23.81
C ALA A 367 -5.89 -11.75 -23.75
N GLN A 368 -6.15 -12.92 -23.14
CA GLN A 368 -7.51 -13.45 -22.95
C GLN A 368 -8.36 -12.54 -22.06
N PHE A 369 -7.79 -12.05 -20.95
CA PHE A 369 -8.44 -11.11 -20.05
C PHE A 369 -8.86 -9.82 -20.78
N LEU A 370 -7.95 -9.23 -21.55
CA LEU A 370 -8.26 -8.02 -22.31
C LEU A 370 -9.30 -8.28 -23.41
N ALA A 371 -9.26 -9.45 -24.08
CA ALA A 371 -10.25 -9.82 -25.08
C ALA A 371 -11.65 -9.98 -24.48
N PHE A 372 -11.78 -10.59 -23.29
CA PHE A 372 -13.03 -10.70 -22.56
C PHE A 372 -13.70 -9.36 -22.30
N HIS A 373 -12.91 -8.31 -22.00
CA HIS A 373 -13.46 -6.97 -21.73
C HIS A 373 -13.75 -6.17 -22.99
N ARG A 374 -12.99 -6.38 -24.10
CA ARG A 374 -13.28 -5.75 -25.40
C ARG A 374 -14.59 -6.24 -26.00
N GLY A 375 -14.86 -7.56 -25.91
CA GLY A 375 -16.10 -8.15 -26.46
C GLY A 375 -17.38 -7.66 -25.80
N LYS A 376 -17.31 -7.19 -24.54
CA LYS A 376 -18.48 -6.62 -23.82
C LYS A 376 -18.81 -5.18 -24.22
N HIS A 377 -17.92 -4.46 -24.89
CA HIS A 377 -18.17 -3.10 -25.34
C HIS A 377 -18.69 -3.01 -26.80
N GLY A 378 -18.74 -4.15 -27.50
CA GLY A 378 -19.24 -4.23 -28.89
C GLY A 378 -20.72 -4.53 -29.03
N THR A 379 -21.47 -4.68 -27.94
CA THR A 379 -22.91 -5.05 -27.93
C THR A 379 -23.75 -4.04 -27.14
N ARG A 380 -23.58 -2.76 -27.41
CA ARG A 380 -24.50 -1.70 -26.98
C ARG A 380 -24.86 -0.80 -28.15
#